data_d3f0a267bc135dcb84cefaeaecb1ec77
#
_entry.id   d3f0a267bc135dcb84cefaeaecb1ec77
#
_cell.length_a   1.000
_cell.length_b   1.000
_cell.length_c   1.000
_cell.angle_alpha   90.00
_cell.angle_beta   90.00
_cell.angle_gamma   90.00
#
_symmetry.space_group_name_H-M   'P 1'
#
loop_
_entity.id
_entity.type
_entity.pdbx_description
1 polymer ?
#
loop_
_entity_poly.entity_id
_entity_poly.type
_entity_poly.pdbx_seq_one_letter_code
_entity_poly.pdbx_strand_id
1 'polypeptide(L)'
;MSKFDKLIEKILNGYSDSNISFFALCQLLCHLGFEERIKGSHHIFTRYDVVEILNLQPKNSKAKAYQVKQVREVILKYHFGD
;
A
#
# COMPACT_ATOMS: atom_id res chain seq x y z
N MET A 1 -3.35 -14.91 -13.01
CA MET A 1 -3.01 -13.65 -12.30
C MET A 1 -2.89 -13.92 -10.81
N SER A 2 -1.91 -13.32 -10.16
CA SER A 2 -1.78 -13.45 -8.72
C SER A 2 -2.79 -12.55 -8.00
N LYS A 3 -3.01 -12.81 -6.72
CA LYS A 3 -3.89 -11.97 -5.90
C LYS A 3 -3.39 -10.52 -5.81
N PHE A 4 -2.09 -10.30 -5.97
CA PHE A 4 -1.52 -8.95 -5.90
C PHE A 4 -1.84 -8.15 -7.16
N ASP A 5 -1.92 -8.79 -8.33
CA ASP A 5 -2.29 -8.10 -9.56
C ASP A 5 -3.68 -7.50 -9.46
N LYS A 6 -4.63 -8.24 -8.89
CA LYS A 6 -5.99 -7.74 -8.69
C LYS A 6 -6.04 -6.59 -7.69
N LEU A 7 -5.24 -6.68 -6.62
CA LEU A 7 -5.19 -5.62 -5.63
C LEU A 7 -4.57 -4.36 -6.21
N ILE A 8 -3.47 -4.49 -6.96
CA ILE A 8 -2.85 -3.35 -7.65
C ILE A 8 -3.86 -2.68 -8.58
N GLU A 9 -4.58 -3.47 -9.36
CA GLU A 9 -5.60 -2.96 -10.28
C GLU A 9 -6.69 -2.19 -9.53
N LYS A 10 -7.15 -2.73 -8.41
CA LYS A 10 -8.15 -2.08 -7.57
C LYS A 10 -7.65 -0.76 -7.00
N ILE A 11 -6.38 -0.71 -6.58
CA ILE A 11 -5.76 0.51 -6.08
C ILE A 11 -5.62 1.54 -7.20
N LEU A 12 -5.17 1.11 -8.38
CA LEU A 12 -4.92 2.01 -9.49
C LEU A 12 -6.18 2.65 -10.05
N ASN A 13 -7.33 1.93 -10.04
CA ASN A 13 -8.54 2.51 -10.57
C ASN A 13 -9.17 3.59 -9.67
N GLY A 14 -8.83 3.63 -8.40
CA GLY A 14 -9.23 4.69 -7.48
C GLY A 14 -10.68 4.64 -7.00
N TYR A 15 -11.46 3.65 -7.39
CA TYR A 15 -12.89 3.60 -7.04
C TYR A 15 -13.19 2.96 -5.69
N SER A 16 -12.17 2.35 -5.06
CA SER A 16 -12.38 1.56 -3.85
C SER A 16 -11.47 1.99 -2.70
N ASP A 17 -11.03 3.25 -2.68
CA ASP A 17 -10.03 3.70 -1.72
C ASP A 17 -10.44 3.49 -0.26
N SER A 18 -11.73 3.57 0.05
CA SER A 18 -12.22 3.33 1.40
C SER A 18 -12.51 1.85 1.69
N ASN A 19 -12.25 0.97 0.75
CA ASN A 19 -12.57 -0.46 0.87
C ASN A 19 -11.38 -1.36 0.52
N ILE A 20 -10.20 -0.99 0.98
CA ILE A 20 -8.98 -1.77 0.80
C ILE A 20 -8.59 -2.40 2.14
N SER A 21 -8.48 -3.73 2.18
CA SER A 21 -8.02 -4.44 3.37
C SER A 21 -6.64 -3.95 3.78
N PHE A 22 -6.49 -3.55 5.05
CA PHE A 22 -5.19 -3.09 5.56
C PHE A 22 -4.15 -4.21 5.50
N PHE A 23 -4.54 -5.41 5.91
CA PHE A 23 -3.64 -6.57 5.87
C PHE A 23 -3.16 -6.87 4.46
N ALA A 24 -4.09 -6.85 3.49
CA ALA A 24 -3.74 -7.11 2.09
C ALA A 24 -2.80 -6.02 1.54
N LEU A 25 -3.03 -4.76 1.91
CA LEU A 25 -2.16 -3.67 1.49
C LEU A 25 -0.75 -3.83 2.04
N CYS A 26 -0.63 -4.20 3.32
CA CYS A 26 0.68 -4.46 3.93
C CYS A 26 1.40 -5.61 3.22
N GLN A 27 0.69 -6.69 2.92
CA GLN A 27 1.28 -7.81 2.19
C GLN A 27 1.74 -7.39 0.79
N LEU A 28 0.96 -6.56 0.11
CA LEU A 28 1.35 -6.06 -1.20
C LEU A 28 2.64 -5.25 -1.12
N LEU A 29 2.76 -4.35 -0.16
CA LEU A 29 3.97 -3.53 -0.01
C LEU A 29 5.19 -4.40 0.28
N CYS A 30 5.06 -5.41 1.13
CA CYS A 30 6.15 -6.36 1.36
C CYS A 30 6.50 -7.13 0.09
N HIS A 31 5.51 -7.53 -0.69
CA HIS A 31 5.72 -8.19 -1.98
C HIS A 31 6.48 -7.29 -2.95
N LEU A 32 6.22 -5.99 -2.90
CA LEU A 32 6.91 -5.00 -3.74
C LEU A 32 8.31 -4.65 -3.24
N GLY A 33 8.77 -5.30 -2.17
CA GLY A 33 10.12 -5.13 -1.67
C GLY A 33 10.30 -4.10 -0.58
N PHE A 34 9.21 -3.58 -0.02
CA PHE A 34 9.28 -2.65 1.10
C PHE A 34 9.59 -3.39 2.40
N GLU A 35 10.38 -2.78 3.27
CA GLU A 35 10.59 -3.23 4.63
C GLU A 35 9.50 -2.64 5.51
N GLU A 36 8.96 -3.46 6.41
CA GLU A 36 7.92 -3.04 7.33
C GLU A 36 8.46 -2.95 8.75
N ARG A 37 8.24 -1.81 9.39
CA ARG A 37 8.48 -1.63 10.82
C ARG A 37 7.15 -1.30 11.48
N ILE A 38 6.85 -1.99 12.58
CA ILE A 38 5.61 -1.76 13.33
C ILE A 38 5.95 -1.05 14.61
N LYS A 39 5.32 0.11 14.84
CA LYS A 39 5.52 0.92 16.04
C LYS A 39 4.15 1.31 16.56
N GLY A 40 3.67 0.61 17.61
CA GLY A 40 2.29 0.74 18.06
C GLY A 40 1.33 0.29 16.96
N SER A 41 0.41 1.15 16.56
CA SER A 41 -0.51 0.88 15.46
C SER A 41 0.01 1.38 14.12
N HIS A 42 1.21 1.94 14.09
CA HIS A 42 1.80 2.47 12.86
C HIS A 42 2.63 1.41 12.16
N HIS A 43 2.35 1.18 10.89
CA HIS A 43 3.13 0.29 10.03
C HIS A 43 3.90 1.16 9.05
N ILE A 44 5.22 1.21 9.22
CA ILE A 44 6.09 2.11 8.46
C ILE A 44 6.81 1.30 7.39
N PHE A 45 6.60 1.67 6.13
CA PHE A 45 7.18 0.96 5.00
C PHE A 45 8.22 1.83 4.33
N THR A 46 9.41 1.27 4.11
CA THR A 46 10.51 1.94 3.43
C THR A 46 11.14 1.01 2.39
N ARG A 47 11.71 1.62 1.36
CA ARG A 47 12.45 0.89 0.35
C ARG A 47 13.65 1.75 -0.07
N TYR A 48 14.81 1.13 -0.27
CA TYR A 48 16.08 1.86 -0.48
C TYR A 48 16.03 2.80 -1.68
N ASP A 49 15.25 2.47 -2.71
CA ASP A 49 15.15 3.24 -3.94
C ASP A 49 13.88 4.10 -4.02
N VAL A 50 13.14 4.21 -2.92
CA VAL A 50 11.90 4.99 -2.83
C VAL A 50 12.10 6.08 -1.79
N VAL A 51 11.94 7.34 -2.21
CA VAL A 51 12.13 8.49 -1.31
C VAL A 51 11.02 8.55 -0.26
N GLU A 52 9.80 8.22 -0.67
CA GLU A 52 8.63 8.31 0.21
C GLU A 52 8.66 7.25 1.31
N ILE A 53 8.33 7.66 2.51
CA ILE A 53 8.12 6.75 3.65
C ILE A 53 6.61 6.61 3.82
N LEU A 54 6.10 5.39 3.73
CA LEU A 54 4.68 5.13 3.86
C LEU A 54 4.38 4.76 5.32
N ASN A 55 3.66 5.62 6.02
CA ASN A 55 3.26 5.39 7.40
C ASN A 55 1.77 5.10 7.41
N LEU A 56 1.42 3.83 7.57
CA LEU A 56 0.04 3.35 7.44
C LEU A 56 -0.52 2.93 8.79
N GLN A 57 -1.81 3.17 8.97
CA GLN A 57 -2.50 2.84 10.19
C GLN A 57 -3.89 2.32 9.86
N PRO A 58 -4.31 1.17 10.42
CA PRO A 58 -5.61 0.63 10.11
C PRO A 58 -6.75 1.39 10.79
N LYS A 59 -7.91 1.36 10.17
CA LYS A 59 -9.17 1.78 10.77
C LYS A 59 -10.22 0.73 10.43
N ASN A 60 -10.72 0.03 11.45
CA ASN A 60 -11.70 -1.04 11.25
C ASN A 60 -11.24 -2.07 10.20
N SER A 61 -9.99 -2.53 10.34
CA SER A 61 -9.36 -3.51 9.46
C SER A 61 -9.09 -3.02 8.04
N LYS A 62 -9.37 -1.75 7.74
CA LYS A 62 -9.15 -1.19 6.40
C LYS A 62 -8.09 -0.11 6.43
N ALA A 63 -7.44 0.07 5.28
CA ALA A 63 -6.55 1.21 5.09
C ALA A 63 -7.39 2.48 4.96
N LYS A 64 -6.86 3.58 5.47
CA LYS A 64 -7.52 4.88 5.31
C LYS A 64 -7.41 5.32 3.86
N ALA A 65 -8.46 5.97 3.36
CA ALA A 65 -8.52 6.34 1.94
C ALA A 65 -7.32 7.17 1.49
N TYR A 66 -6.87 8.13 2.32
CA TYR A 66 -5.72 8.96 1.94
C TYR A 66 -4.43 8.15 1.87
N GLN A 67 -4.32 7.08 2.65
CA GLN A 67 -3.16 6.19 2.61
C GLN A 67 -3.15 5.36 1.33
N VAL A 68 -4.31 4.88 0.92
CA VAL A 68 -4.43 4.17 -0.36
C VAL A 68 -4.01 5.08 -1.50
N LYS A 69 -4.39 6.35 -1.45
CA LYS A 69 -3.98 7.34 -2.45
C LYS A 69 -2.46 7.52 -2.47
N GLN A 70 -1.82 7.58 -1.29
CA GLN A 70 -0.37 7.69 -1.21
C GLN A 70 0.32 6.48 -1.83
N VAL A 71 -0.18 5.28 -1.53
CA VAL A 71 0.37 4.03 -2.10
C VAL A 71 0.21 4.04 -3.61
N ARG A 72 -0.95 4.46 -4.11
CA ARG A 72 -1.18 4.56 -5.57
C ARG A 72 -0.17 5.49 -6.22
N GLU A 73 0.08 6.65 -5.63
CA GLU A 73 1.04 7.61 -6.18
C GLU A 73 2.45 7.02 -6.25
N VAL A 74 2.86 6.25 -5.23
CA VAL A 74 4.16 5.57 -5.22
C VAL A 74 4.20 4.48 -6.29
N ILE A 75 3.16 3.68 -6.42
CA ILE A 75 3.09 2.63 -7.43
C ILE A 75 3.23 3.23 -8.83
N LEU A 76 2.55 4.33 -9.10
CA LEU A 76 2.60 5.01 -10.40
C LEU A 76 3.98 5.64 -10.64
N LYS A 77 4.51 6.34 -9.64
CA LYS A 77 5.78 7.05 -9.78
C LYS A 77 6.94 6.11 -10.08
N TYR A 78 6.97 4.95 -9.43
CA TYR A 78 8.08 3.99 -9.55
C TYR A 78 7.76 2.81 -10.46
N HIS A 79 6.61 2.84 -11.13
CA HIS A 79 6.19 1.80 -12.09
C HIS A 79 6.08 0.42 -11.47
N PHE A 80 5.66 0.33 -10.22
CA PHE A 80 5.52 -0.97 -9.54
C PHE A 80 4.29 -1.76 -10.02
N GLY A 81 3.39 -1.14 -10.75
CA GLY A 81 2.22 -1.81 -11.32
C GLY A 81 2.43 -2.35 -12.72
N ASP A 82 3.60 -2.14 -13.29
CA ASP A 82 3.91 -2.55 -14.67
C ASP A 82 4.28 -4.02 -14.79
#